data_889d990785218bed09c5541a5f83cbd0
#
_entry.id   889d990785218bed09c5541a5f83cbd0
#
_cell.length_a   1.000
_cell.length_b   1.000
_cell.length_c   1.000
_cell.angle_alpha   90.00
_cell.angle_beta   90.00
_cell.angle_gamma   90.00
#
_symmetry.space_group_name_H-M   'P 1'
#
loop_
_entity.id
_entity.type
_entity.pdbx_description
1 polymer ?
#
loop_
_entity_poly.entity_id
_entity_poly.type
_entity_poly.pdbx_seq_one_letter_code
_entity_poly.pdbx_strand_id
1 'polypeptide(L)'
;REALYIPEHGKSCPTEILEAISSINAEGRPIWKPMHAQPIYMNNPFIVKDGNGRARTNAYIEGGCLDIGMDIFNRGLCLPSDNKMTVEQQNRIIEVIRACFE
;
A
#
# COMPACT_ATOMS: atom_id res chain seq x y z
N ARG A 1 -1.44 8.68 -6.63
CA ARG A 1 -2.30 7.49 -6.46
C ARG A 1 -3.03 7.07 -7.73
N GLU A 2 -3.32 8.02 -8.61
CA GLU A 2 -3.86 7.69 -9.93
C GLU A 2 -2.92 6.79 -10.73
N ALA A 3 -1.61 6.96 -10.56
CA ALA A 3 -0.61 6.12 -11.21
C ALA A 3 -0.63 4.65 -10.76
N LEU A 4 -1.43 4.32 -9.75
CA LEU A 4 -1.52 2.97 -9.21
C LEU A 4 -2.76 2.23 -9.68
N TYR A 5 -3.61 2.92 -10.39
CA TYR A 5 -4.78 2.33 -11.02
C TYR A 5 -4.34 1.49 -12.21
N ILE A 6 -4.59 0.20 -12.12
CA ILE A 6 -4.32 -0.75 -13.20
C ILE A 6 -5.66 -1.24 -13.72
N PRO A 7 -6.18 -0.64 -14.80
CA PRO A 7 -7.54 -0.94 -15.29
C PRO A 7 -7.76 -2.41 -15.63
N GLU A 8 -6.69 -3.08 -16.02
CA GLU A 8 -6.74 -4.50 -16.39
C GLU A 8 -6.95 -5.43 -15.19
N HIS A 9 -6.58 -4.98 -14.00
CA HIS A 9 -6.64 -5.79 -12.78
C HIS A 9 -7.73 -5.36 -11.81
N GLY A 10 -8.44 -4.30 -12.12
CA GLY A 10 -9.50 -3.82 -11.25
C GLY A 10 -9.71 -2.32 -11.37
N LYS A 11 -10.80 -1.87 -10.82
CA LYS A 11 -11.24 -0.48 -10.89
C LYS A 11 -11.02 0.27 -9.58
N SER A 12 -10.31 -0.33 -8.64
CA SER A 12 -10.21 0.22 -7.30
C SER A 12 -8.76 0.47 -6.90
N CYS A 13 -8.58 1.45 -6.04
CA CYS A 13 -7.32 1.77 -5.41
C CYS A 13 -7.44 1.60 -3.89
N PRO A 14 -6.32 1.57 -3.14
CA PRO A 14 -6.35 1.40 -1.70
C PRO A 14 -7.29 2.37 -0.97
N THR A 15 -7.34 3.63 -1.39
CA THR A 15 -8.21 4.63 -0.77
C THR A 15 -9.68 4.28 -0.93
N GLU A 16 -10.11 3.86 -2.11
CA GLU A 16 -11.49 3.46 -2.36
C GLU A 16 -11.89 2.24 -1.54
N ILE A 17 -10.98 1.27 -1.41
CA ILE A 17 -11.22 0.09 -0.59
C ILE A 17 -11.36 0.48 0.89
N LEU A 18 -10.49 1.36 1.40
CA LEU A 18 -10.57 1.84 2.77
C LEU A 18 -11.89 2.58 3.04
N GLU A 19 -12.35 3.40 2.10
CA GLU A 19 -13.65 4.08 2.21
C GLU A 19 -14.82 3.08 2.20
N ALA A 20 -14.75 2.09 1.33
CA ALA A 20 -15.80 1.06 1.22
C ALA A 20 -15.94 0.24 2.51
N ILE A 21 -14.84 -0.24 3.09
CA ILE A 21 -14.90 -0.98 4.35
C ILE A 21 -15.28 -0.10 5.54
N SER A 22 -14.95 1.19 5.50
CA SER A 22 -15.38 2.15 6.51
C SER A 22 -16.90 2.30 6.54
N SER A 23 -17.57 2.17 5.39
CA SER A 23 -19.04 2.26 5.30
C SER A 23 -19.75 1.15 6.07
N ILE A 24 -19.10 0.02 6.31
CA ILE A 24 -19.64 -1.08 7.13
C ILE A 24 -19.02 -1.11 8.54
N ASN A 25 -18.47 0.03 8.97
CA ASN A 25 -17.87 0.17 10.29
C ASN A 25 -16.64 -0.72 10.52
N ALA A 26 -15.91 -1.03 9.45
CA ALA A 26 -14.62 -1.72 9.53
C ALA A 26 -13.49 -0.74 9.27
N GLU A 27 -12.44 -0.81 10.07
CA GLU A 27 -11.30 0.09 9.96
C GLU A 27 -10.12 -0.60 9.30
N GLY A 28 -9.70 -0.06 8.15
CA GLY A 28 -8.42 -0.39 7.53
C GLY A 28 -7.46 0.77 7.67
N ARG A 29 -6.21 0.55 7.33
CA ARG A 29 -5.16 1.56 7.37
C ARG A 29 -4.35 1.54 6.09
N PRO A 30 -3.79 2.68 5.66
CA PRO A 30 -2.74 2.66 4.66
C PRO A 30 -1.60 1.79 5.16
N ILE A 31 -0.93 1.09 4.26
CA ILE A 31 0.26 0.34 4.64
C ILE A 31 1.39 1.29 5.05
N TRP A 32 2.31 0.81 5.88
CA TRP A 32 3.38 1.63 6.40
C TRP A 32 4.28 2.18 5.30
N LYS A 33 4.62 3.46 5.42
CA LYS A 33 5.57 4.09 4.53
C LYS A 33 6.98 3.53 4.82
N PRO A 34 7.72 3.10 3.80
CA PRO A 34 9.07 2.57 4.00
C PRO A 34 10.00 3.57 4.71
N MET A 35 10.91 3.06 5.50
CA MET A 35 11.82 3.90 6.28
C MET A 35 12.65 4.83 5.41
N HIS A 36 13.13 4.36 4.27
CA HIS A 36 13.93 5.19 3.35
C HIS A 36 13.12 6.31 2.70
N ALA A 37 11.79 6.23 2.74
CA ALA A 37 10.91 7.29 2.25
C ALA A 37 10.52 8.30 3.35
N GLN A 38 10.92 8.07 4.58
CA GLN A 38 10.67 9.00 5.67
C GLN A 38 11.56 10.24 5.55
N PRO A 39 11.04 11.47 5.77
CA PRO A 39 11.84 12.68 5.62
C PRO A 39 13.13 12.69 6.43
N ILE A 40 13.11 12.13 7.63
CA ILE A 40 14.28 12.07 8.51
C ILE A 40 15.43 11.25 7.92
N TYR A 41 15.12 10.30 7.03
CA TYR A 41 16.11 9.41 6.43
C TYR A 41 16.38 9.69 4.94
N MET A 42 15.85 10.80 4.42
CA MET A 42 15.97 11.12 2.99
C MET A 42 17.41 11.23 2.49
N ASN A 43 18.32 11.67 3.35
CA ASN A 43 19.72 11.86 2.98
C ASN A 43 20.61 10.67 3.38
N ASN A 44 20.04 9.64 3.96
CA ASN A 44 20.82 8.47 4.36
C ASN A 44 21.03 7.54 3.16
N PRO A 45 22.15 6.78 3.14
CA PRO A 45 22.35 5.77 2.12
C PRO A 45 21.24 4.74 2.12
N PHE A 46 20.88 4.29 0.93
CA PHE A 46 19.95 3.19 0.76
C PHE A 46 20.63 2.11 -0.07
N ILE A 47 20.90 0.99 0.57
CA ILE A 47 21.67 -0.10 -0.04
C ILE A 47 20.71 -1.08 -0.69
N VAL A 48 20.95 -1.35 -1.97
CA VAL A 48 20.21 -2.35 -2.75
C VAL A 48 21.17 -3.45 -3.22
N LYS A 49 20.61 -4.54 -3.72
CA LYS A 49 21.41 -5.68 -4.18
C LYS A 49 22.47 -5.29 -5.19
N ASP A 50 22.18 -4.35 -6.07
CA ASP A 50 23.08 -3.90 -7.12
C ASP A 50 24.02 -2.77 -6.68
N GLY A 51 24.00 -2.41 -5.40
CA GLY A 51 24.83 -1.36 -4.85
C GLY A 51 24.42 0.07 -5.21
N ASN A 52 23.29 0.25 -5.88
CA ASN A 52 22.79 1.57 -6.25
C ASN A 52 22.35 2.36 -5.03
N GLY A 53 22.72 3.63 -5.03
CA GLY A 53 22.34 4.54 -3.97
C GLY A 53 21.01 5.23 -4.25
N ARG A 54 20.64 6.10 -3.32
CA ARG A 54 19.47 6.94 -3.40
C ARG A 54 19.77 8.21 -4.19
N ALA A 55 18.79 8.69 -4.94
CA ALA A 55 18.86 10.04 -5.50
C ALA A 55 18.90 11.09 -4.38
N ARG A 56 19.66 12.15 -4.62
CA ARG A 56 19.92 13.19 -3.60
C ARG A 56 18.69 13.94 -3.11
N THR A 57 17.69 14.05 -3.95
CA THR A 57 16.57 14.97 -3.74
C THR A 57 15.24 14.30 -3.44
N ASN A 58 15.18 12.99 -3.43
CA ASN A 58 13.93 12.28 -3.21
C ASN A 58 14.14 10.90 -2.58
N ALA A 59 13.05 10.22 -2.30
CA ALA A 59 13.04 8.89 -1.71
C ALA A 59 13.10 7.75 -2.74
N TYR A 60 13.37 8.08 -3.99
CA TYR A 60 13.44 7.07 -5.05
C TYR A 60 14.86 6.55 -5.22
N ILE A 61 14.96 5.31 -5.66
CA ILE A 61 16.23 4.65 -5.94
C ILE A 61 16.66 5.00 -7.36
N GLU A 62 17.94 5.33 -7.52
CA GLU A 62 18.53 5.56 -8.83
C GLU A 62 18.87 4.24 -9.52
N GLY A 63 19.15 4.30 -10.82
CA GLY A 63 19.71 3.20 -11.59
C GLY A 63 18.71 2.15 -12.03
N GLY A 64 17.42 2.44 -12.00
CA GLY A 64 16.38 1.54 -12.48
C GLY A 64 16.09 0.34 -11.58
N CYS A 65 16.62 0.35 -10.37
CA CYS A 65 16.25 -0.67 -9.37
C CYS A 65 14.78 -0.54 -8.98
N LEU A 66 14.11 -1.68 -8.88
CA LEU A 66 12.74 -1.71 -8.39
C LEU A 66 12.72 -1.45 -6.88
N ASP A 67 12.03 -0.40 -6.47
CA ASP A 67 11.76 -0.13 -5.07
C ASP A 67 10.51 -0.87 -4.63
N ILE A 68 10.68 -2.10 -4.19
CA ILE A 68 9.57 -2.98 -3.78
C ILE A 68 8.81 -2.37 -2.61
N GLY A 69 9.52 -1.76 -1.65
CA GLY A 69 8.88 -1.13 -0.50
C GLY A 69 7.94 0.00 -0.90
N MET A 70 8.36 0.86 -1.81
CA MET A 70 7.51 1.93 -2.33
C MET A 70 6.36 1.40 -3.18
N ASP A 71 6.59 0.35 -3.96
CA ASP A 71 5.54 -0.30 -4.74
C ASP A 71 4.45 -0.86 -3.81
N ILE A 72 4.83 -1.56 -2.76
CA ILE A 72 3.89 -2.06 -1.75
C ILE A 72 3.17 -0.91 -1.07
N PHE A 73 3.88 0.14 -0.67
CA PHE A 73 3.27 1.31 -0.04
C PHE A 73 2.22 1.97 -0.93
N ASN A 74 2.51 2.03 -2.20
CA ASN A 74 1.62 2.67 -3.16
C ASN A 74 0.34 1.86 -3.43
N ARG A 75 0.43 0.54 -3.43
CA ARG A 75 -0.67 -0.36 -3.80
C ARG A 75 -1.27 -1.14 -2.65
N GLY A 76 -0.61 -1.11 -1.49
CA GLY A 76 -1.01 -1.90 -0.35
C GLY A 76 -1.94 -1.17 0.60
N LEU A 77 -2.60 -1.95 1.42
CA LEU A 77 -3.36 -1.46 2.56
C LEU A 77 -3.37 -2.52 3.66
N CYS A 78 -3.68 -2.11 4.87
CA CYS A 78 -3.84 -3.00 6.01
C CYS A 78 -5.32 -3.24 6.26
N LEU A 79 -5.69 -4.49 6.33
CA LEU A 79 -7.06 -4.91 6.65
C LEU A 79 -7.21 -5.21 8.14
N PRO A 80 -8.44 -5.21 8.67
CA PRO A 80 -8.70 -5.65 10.03
C PRO A 80 -8.19 -7.08 10.25
N SER A 81 -7.49 -7.30 11.36
CA SER A 81 -6.86 -8.59 11.67
C SER A 81 -7.03 -9.01 13.12
N ASP A 82 -8.10 -8.56 13.75
CA ASP A 82 -8.41 -8.94 15.13
C ASP A 82 -8.67 -10.45 15.23
N ASN A 83 -8.00 -11.11 16.17
CA ASN A 83 -8.18 -12.53 16.42
C ASN A 83 -9.57 -12.91 16.98
N LYS A 84 -10.35 -11.91 17.38
CA LYS A 84 -11.75 -12.09 17.83
C LYS A 84 -12.75 -11.92 16.70
N MET A 85 -12.29 -11.62 15.48
CA MET A 85 -13.15 -11.45 14.33
C MET A 85 -13.87 -12.77 14.01
N THR A 86 -15.19 -12.70 13.84
CA THR A 86 -15.97 -13.86 13.41
C THR A 86 -15.84 -14.11 11.91
N VAL A 87 -16.16 -15.34 11.48
CA VAL A 87 -16.17 -15.69 10.06
C VAL A 87 -17.18 -14.81 9.31
N GLU A 88 -18.31 -14.50 9.89
CA GLU A 88 -19.33 -13.62 9.28
C GLU A 88 -18.80 -12.22 9.05
N GLN A 89 -18.09 -11.65 10.04
CA GLN A 89 -17.47 -10.34 9.92
C GLN A 89 -16.40 -10.34 8.82
N GLN A 90 -15.58 -11.36 8.78
CA GLN A 90 -14.55 -11.52 7.76
C GLN A 90 -15.15 -11.60 6.36
N ASN A 91 -16.18 -12.42 6.19
CA ASN A 91 -16.85 -12.59 4.90
C ASN A 91 -17.49 -11.28 4.42
N ARG A 92 -18.06 -10.50 5.33
CA ARG A 92 -18.64 -9.20 5.01
C ARG A 92 -17.60 -8.23 4.47
N ILE A 93 -16.42 -8.20 5.08
CA ILE A 93 -15.30 -7.38 4.60
C ILE A 93 -14.85 -7.86 3.23
N ILE A 94 -14.70 -9.17 3.03
CA ILE A 94 -14.31 -9.75 1.75
C ILE A 94 -15.30 -9.36 0.64
N GLU A 95 -16.59 -9.46 0.90
CA GLU A 95 -17.63 -9.09 -0.09
C GLU A 95 -17.56 -7.62 -0.48
N VAL A 96 -17.37 -6.74 0.50
CA VAL A 96 -17.23 -5.30 0.24
C VAL A 96 -16.00 -5.02 -0.62
N ILE A 97 -14.87 -5.67 -0.33
CA ILE A 97 -13.65 -5.50 -1.11
C ILE A 97 -13.85 -6.02 -2.54
N ARG A 98 -14.45 -7.18 -2.70
CA ARG A 98 -14.75 -7.74 -4.04
C ARG A 98 -15.61 -6.79 -4.87
N ALA A 99 -16.61 -6.19 -4.26
CA ALA A 99 -17.47 -5.24 -4.94
C ALA A 99 -16.72 -4.02 -5.49
N CYS A 100 -15.60 -3.64 -4.89
CA CYS A 100 -14.75 -2.56 -5.40
C CYS A 100 -14.12 -2.88 -6.76
N PHE A 101 -13.99 -4.17 -7.10
CA PHE A 101 -13.36 -4.61 -8.34
C PHE A 101 -14.35 -5.04 -9.43
N GLU A 102 -15.62 -4.97 -9.14
CA GLU A 102 -16.70 -5.31 -10.09
C GLU A 102 -17.11 -4.15 -10.98
#